data_66408fb0ad759a0e051b83ebaeb6be84
#
_entry.id   66408fb0ad759a0e051b83ebaeb6be84
#
_cell.length_a   1.000
_cell.length_b   1.000
_cell.length_c   1.000
_cell.angle_alpha   90.00
_cell.angle_beta   90.00
_cell.angle_gamma   90.00
#
_symmetry.space_group_name_H-M   'P 1'
#
loop_
_entity.id
_entity.type
_entity.pdbx_description
1 polymer ?
#
loop_
_entity_poly.entity_id
_entity_poly.type
_entity_poly.pdbx_seq_one_letter_code
_entity_poly.pdbx_strand_id
1 'polypeptide(L)'
;MIEGVNLQKKYGDIRIFDGFHFKIDDGDYVCFSGDSGSGKSTLLNMIGQIEPIDSGVILFDGKRINGRKARKEFFGRKIGFIFQNFALIENKTVQENLELIPKENRTQINVKQALRIVGVEDKLNAKVYTLSGGEQQRVALARLFLKKSEIILADEPTGSLDRKNAEIVMQILEYLNSLGKTLVIVTHDPDIKMRARRVIDLMRGSNRG
;
A
#
# COMPACT_ATOMS: atom_id res chain seq x y z
N MET A 1 -5.70 14.64 0.11
CA MET A 1 -7.00 14.10 0.62
C MET A 1 -7.56 13.06 -0.34
N ILE A 2 -8.11 11.93 0.16
CA ILE A 2 -8.71 10.85 -0.63
C ILE A 2 -10.16 10.65 -0.17
N GLU A 3 -11.10 10.65 -1.09
CA GLU A 3 -12.52 10.45 -0.77
C GLU A 3 -13.12 9.36 -1.67
N GLY A 4 -13.79 8.39 -1.06
CA GLY A 4 -14.65 7.43 -1.74
C GLY A 4 -16.11 7.84 -1.58
N VAL A 5 -16.83 7.98 -2.69
CA VAL A 5 -18.22 8.44 -2.69
C VAL A 5 -19.09 7.42 -3.41
N ASN A 6 -20.05 6.86 -2.69
CA ASN A 6 -21.04 5.91 -3.19
C ASN A 6 -20.43 4.74 -3.97
N LEU A 7 -19.36 4.16 -3.41
CA LEU A 7 -18.62 3.10 -4.08
C LEU A 7 -19.46 1.82 -4.15
N GLN A 8 -19.52 1.24 -5.35
CA GLN A 8 -20.08 -0.08 -5.57
C GLN A 8 -19.05 -0.98 -6.24
N LYS A 9 -18.98 -2.22 -5.79
CA LYS A 9 -18.11 -3.25 -6.35
C LYS A 9 -18.73 -4.62 -6.19
N LYS A 10 -18.71 -5.41 -7.26
CA LYS A 10 -19.16 -6.80 -7.27
C LYS A 10 -18.21 -7.70 -8.05
N TYR A 11 -18.20 -8.97 -7.72
CA TYR A 11 -17.58 -10.05 -8.48
C TYR A 11 -18.62 -11.12 -8.76
N GLY A 12 -19.06 -11.24 -10.01
CA GLY A 12 -20.24 -12.05 -10.34
C GLY A 12 -21.45 -11.56 -9.56
N ASP A 13 -22.06 -12.44 -8.77
CA ASP A 13 -23.22 -12.13 -7.92
C ASP A 13 -22.85 -11.65 -6.51
N ILE A 14 -21.57 -11.71 -6.16
CA ILE A 14 -21.10 -11.31 -4.82
C ILE A 14 -20.87 -9.80 -4.80
N ARG A 15 -21.65 -9.09 -3.99
CA ARG A 15 -21.50 -7.66 -3.74
C ARG A 15 -20.48 -7.43 -2.62
N ILE A 16 -19.42 -6.69 -2.93
CA ILE A 16 -18.34 -6.34 -1.99
C ILE A 16 -18.64 -4.99 -1.33
N PHE A 17 -18.98 -4.00 -2.14
CA PHE A 17 -19.38 -2.66 -1.68
C PHE A 17 -20.71 -2.25 -2.30
N ASP A 18 -21.56 -1.62 -1.50
CA ASP A 18 -22.86 -1.09 -1.90
C ASP A 18 -23.09 0.27 -1.24
N GLY A 19 -22.73 1.33 -1.94
CA GLY A 19 -22.85 2.68 -1.42
C GLY A 19 -21.79 3.04 -0.36
N PHE A 20 -20.59 2.44 -0.41
CA PHE A 20 -19.56 2.68 0.60
C PHE A 20 -18.93 4.07 0.45
N HIS A 21 -18.78 4.76 1.59
CA HIS A 21 -18.15 6.07 1.68
C HIS A 21 -16.98 6.07 2.65
N PHE A 22 -15.93 6.80 2.30
CA PHE A 22 -14.82 7.09 3.21
C PHE A 22 -14.15 8.40 2.86
N LYS A 23 -13.41 8.96 3.83
CA LYS A 23 -12.54 10.11 3.66
C LYS A 23 -11.25 9.89 4.42
N ILE A 24 -10.12 10.22 3.80
CA ILE A 24 -8.77 10.14 4.35
C ILE A 24 -8.11 11.49 4.09
N ASP A 25 -7.66 12.16 5.13
CA ASP A 25 -6.96 13.43 4.99
C ASP A 25 -5.45 13.21 4.74
N ASP A 26 -4.76 14.24 4.25
CA ASP A 26 -3.32 14.14 3.99
C ASP A 26 -2.55 13.93 5.30
N GLY A 27 -1.60 13.02 5.27
CA GLY A 27 -0.82 12.64 6.46
C GLY A 27 -1.55 11.73 7.45
N ASP A 28 -2.79 11.32 7.17
CA ASP A 28 -3.50 10.35 8.02
C ASP A 28 -2.78 9.00 8.06
N TYR A 29 -2.92 8.31 9.20
CA TYR A 29 -2.68 6.88 9.32
C TYR A 29 -4.02 6.17 9.56
N VAL A 30 -4.54 5.54 8.52
CA VAL A 30 -5.85 4.86 8.54
C VAL A 30 -5.67 3.36 8.36
N CYS A 31 -6.37 2.59 9.18
CA CYS A 31 -6.49 1.14 9.03
C CYS A 31 -7.92 0.78 8.62
N PHE A 32 -8.08 0.14 7.47
CA PHE A 32 -9.32 -0.56 7.14
C PHE A 32 -9.26 -1.98 7.68
N SER A 33 -10.20 -2.33 8.53
CA SER A 33 -10.30 -3.63 9.14
C SER A 33 -11.55 -4.38 8.70
N GLY A 34 -11.55 -5.70 8.90
CA GLY A 34 -12.67 -6.57 8.57
C GLY A 34 -12.22 -8.01 8.40
N ASP A 35 -13.18 -8.93 8.34
CA ASP A 35 -12.90 -10.35 8.17
C ASP A 35 -12.27 -10.67 6.81
N SER A 36 -11.78 -11.91 6.66
CA SER A 36 -11.33 -12.40 5.35
C SER A 36 -12.50 -12.33 4.36
N GLY A 37 -12.23 -11.81 3.16
CA GLY A 37 -13.27 -11.63 2.13
C GLY A 37 -14.12 -10.36 2.27
N SER A 38 -13.93 -9.51 3.28
CA SER A 38 -14.68 -8.24 3.44
C SER A 38 -14.35 -7.16 2.40
N GLY A 39 -13.45 -7.43 1.45
CA GLY A 39 -13.09 -6.49 0.39
C GLY A 39 -11.92 -5.56 0.72
N LYS A 40 -11.14 -5.81 1.78
CA LYS A 40 -9.99 -4.97 2.18
C LYS A 40 -9.01 -4.73 1.03
N SER A 41 -8.47 -5.79 0.44
CA SER A 41 -7.52 -5.70 -0.68
C SER A 41 -8.18 -5.08 -1.92
N THR A 42 -9.47 -5.37 -2.16
CA THR A 42 -10.24 -4.74 -3.24
C THR A 42 -10.32 -3.22 -3.06
N LEU A 43 -10.64 -2.75 -1.84
CA LEU A 43 -10.68 -1.31 -1.54
C LEU A 43 -9.30 -0.68 -1.76
N LEU A 44 -8.26 -1.31 -1.24
CA LEU A 44 -6.89 -0.80 -1.40
C LEU A 44 -6.48 -0.71 -2.87
N ASN A 45 -6.81 -1.73 -3.67
CA ASN A 45 -6.56 -1.76 -5.11
C ASN A 45 -7.39 -0.70 -5.87
N MET A 46 -8.63 -0.43 -5.46
CA MET A 46 -9.44 0.65 -6.02
C MET A 46 -8.83 2.02 -5.69
N ILE A 47 -8.38 2.25 -4.45
CA ILE A 47 -7.65 3.48 -4.07
C ILE A 47 -6.37 3.61 -4.88
N GLY A 48 -5.62 2.52 -5.06
CA GLY A 48 -4.41 2.46 -5.88
C GLY A 48 -4.65 2.60 -7.40
N GLN A 49 -5.91 2.70 -7.85
CA GLN A 49 -6.30 2.75 -9.27
C GLN A 49 -5.86 1.51 -10.07
N ILE A 50 -5.62 0.38 -9.38
CA ILE A 50 -5.28 -0.93 -9.97
C ILE A 50 -6.56 -1.66 -10.35
N GLU A 51 -7.55 -1.65 -9.46
CA GLU A 51 -8.86 -2.28 -9.63
C GLU A 51 -9.91 -1.24 -10.04
N PRO A 52 -10.73 -1.50 -11.08
CA PRO A 52 -11.81 -0.58 -11.47
C PRO A 52 -12.96 -0.59 -10.46
N ILE A 53 -13.60 0.56 -10.29
CA ILE A 53 -14.83 0.74 -9.55
C ILE A 53 -15.99 0.47 -10.49
N ASP A 54 -17.03 -0.23 -10.04
CA ASP A 54 -18.21 -0.49 -10.88
C ASP A 54 -19.14 0.73 -10.91
N SER A 55 -19.35 1.40 -9.76
CA SER A 55 -20.10 2.65 -9.65
C SER A 55 -19.56 3.50 -8.49
N GLY A 56 -19.90 4.80 -8.48
CA GLY A 56 -19.33 5.76 -7.54
C GLY A 56 -18.03 6.37 -8.05
N VAL A 57 -17.27 6.99 -7.15
CA VAL A 57 -16.00 7.65 -7.50
C VAL A 57 -15.01 7.67 -6.34
N ILE A 58 -13.72 7.58 -6.65
CA ILE A 58 -12.64 7.95 -5.75
C ILE A 58 -12.04 9.27 -6.25
N LEU A 59 -11.98 10.24 -5.36
CA LEU A 59 -11.43 11.57 -5.60
C LEU A 59 -10.11 11.71 -4.86
N PHE A 60 -9.15 12.34 -5.51
CA PHE A 60 -7.86 12.74 -4.95
C PHE A 60 -7.79 14.27 -5.04
N ASP A 61 -7.76 14.95 -3.90
CA ASP A 61 -7.86 16.41 -3.80
C ASP A 61 -9.05 16.97 -4.59
N GLY A 62 -10.22 16.31 -4.43
CA GLY A 62 -11.48 16.67 -5.11
C GLY A 62 -11.50 16.33 -6.60
N LYS A 63 -10.47 15.67 -7.16
CA LYS A 63 -10.37 15.36 -8.58
C LYS A 63 -10.40 13.86 -8.86
N ARG A 64 -11.14 13.47 -9.90
CA ARG A 64 -11.13 12.08 -10.40
C ARG A 64 -9.95 11.86 -11.33
N ILE A 65 -9.27 10.74 -11.17
CA ILE A 65 -8.21 10.30 -12.08
C ILE A 65 -8.85 9.57 -13.27
N ASN A 66 -8.86 10.21 -14.43
CA ASN A 66 -9.53 9.69 -15.62
C ASN A 66 -8.53 9.20 -16.69
N GLY A 67 -8.85 8.03 -17.25
CA GLY A 67 -8.10 7.46 -18.38
C GLY A 67 -6.84 6.70 -17.95
N ARG A 68 -6.40 5.77 -18.80
CA ARG A 68 -5.29 4.84 -18.53
C ARG A 68 -3.96 5.56 -18.28
N LYS A 69 -3.68 6.60 -19.07
CA LYS A 69 -2.42 7.38 -18.96
C LYS A 69 -2.34 8.09 -17.60
N ALA A 70 -3.42 8.81 -17.22
CA ALA A 70 -3.47 9.53 -15.95
C ALA A 70 -3.35 8.57 -14.74
N ARG A 71 -4.02 7.42 -14.78
CA ARG A 71 -3.91 6.39 -13.72
C ARG A 71 -2.48 5.85 -13.60
N LYS A 72 -1.83 5.53 -14.72
CA LYS A 72 -0.44 5.06 -14.73
C LYS A 72 0.51 6.12 -14.16
N GLU A 73 0.34 7.36 -14.53
CA GLU A 73 1.15 8.48 -14.03
C GLU A 73 0.91 8.71 -12.53
N PHE A 74 -0.35 8.73 -12.11
CA PHE A 74 -0.74 8.86 -10.71
C PHE A 74 -0.14 7.73 -9.85
N PHE A 75 -0.36 6.47 -10.25
CA PHE A 75 0.24 5.33 -9.58
C PHE A 75 1.77 5.42 -9.55
N GLY A 76 2.38 5.81 -10.68
CA GLY A 76 3.84 5.93 -10.80
C GLY A 76 4.46 6.98 -9.88
N ARG A 77 3.76 8.09 -9.62
CA ARG A 77 4.31 9.23 -8.88
C ARG A 77 3.76 9.40 -7.47
N LYS A 78 2.47 9.07 -7.24
CA LYS A 78 1.78 9.39 -5.99
C LYS A 78 1.63 8.20 -5.05
N ILE A 79 1.58 6.96 -5.58
CA ILE A 79 1.28 5.77 -4.79
C ILE A 79 2.54 4.95 -4.53
N GLY A 80 2.87 4.70 -3.27
CA GLY A 80 3.73 3.61 -2.82
C GLY A 80 2.87 2.43 -2.43
N PHE A 81 3.12 1.22 -2.93
CA PHE A 81 2.32 0.05 -2.62
C PHE A 81 3.18 -1.05 -2.00
N ILE A 82 2.71 -1.60 -0.89
CA ILE A 82 3.20 -2.83 -0.26
C ILE A 82 2.14 -3.90 -0.46
N PHE A 83 2.48 -4.89 -1.25
CA PHE A 83 1.61 -6.04 -1.53
C PHE A 83 1.91 -7.17 -0.55
N GLN A 84 0.91 -7.96 -0.21
CA GLN A 84 1.03 -9.14 0.64
C GLN A 84 2.08 -10.14 0.14
N ASN A 85 2.25 -10.26 -1.18
CA ASN A 85 3.22 -11.13 -1.85
C ASN A 85 4.51 -10.40 -2.25
N PHE A 86 4.82 -9.26 -1.62
CA PHE A 86 5.99 -8.40 -1.86
C PHE A 86 6.09 -7.81 -3.27
N ALA A 87 5.48 -8.41 -4.29
CA ALA A 87 5.54 -8.04 -5.71
C ALA A 87 6.98 -7.79 -6.19
N LEU A 88 7.87 -8.73 -5.92
CA LEU A 88 9.25 -8.78 -6.40
C LEU A 88 9.39 -9.82 -7.51
N ILE A 89 10.27 -9.56 -8.48
CA ILE A 89 10.60 -10.51 -9.54
C ILE A 89 11.68 -11.45 -9.01
N GLU A 90 11.32 -12.69 -8.74
CA GLU A 90 12.14 -13.68 -8.05
C GLU A 90 13.50 -13.94 -8.73
N ASN A 91 13.51 -14.06 -10.06
CA ASN A 91 14.71 -14.35 -10.84
C ASN A 91 15.64 -13.14 -11.07
N LYS A 92 15.25 -11.96 -10.59
CA LYS A 92 16.06 -10.74 -10.62
C LYS A 92 16.80 -10.53 -9.31
N THR A 93 17.90 -9.77 -9.36
CA THR A 93 18.58 -9.31 -8.15
C THR A 93 17.74 -8.25 -7.45
N VAL A 94 18.07 -8.00 -6.18
CA VAL A 94 17.50 -6.90 -5.40
C VAL A 94 17.70 -5.56 -6.13
N GLN A 95 18.91 -5.31 -6.63
CA GLN A 95 19.21 -4.10 -7.40
C GLN A 95 18.30 -3.98 -8.63
N GLU A 96 18.23 -5.03 -9.46
CA GLU A 96 17.39 -5.04 -10.66
C GLU A 96 15.91 -4.78 -10.34
N ASN A 97 15.39 -5.32 -9.23
CA ASN A 97 14.01 -5.07 -8.77
C ASN A 97 13.77 -3.60 -8.39
N LEU A 98 14.71 -3.00 -7.69
CA LEU A 98 14.61 -1.60 -7.27
C LEU A 98 14.81 -0.64 -8.44
N GLU A 99 15.61 -1.01 -9.42
CA GLU A 99 15.85 -0.23 -10.65
C GLU A 99 14.67 -0.22 -11.63
N LEU A 100 13.65 -1.06 -11.43
CA LEU A 100 12.39 -0.99 -12.19
C LEU A 100 11.62 0.32 -11.98
N ILE A 101 11.90 1.06 -10.90
CA ILE A 101 11.31 2.38 -10.70
C ILE A 101 11.91 3.35 -11.74
N PRO A 102 11.09 3.98 -12.61
CA PRO A 102 11.57 4.95 -13.57
C PRO A 102 12.32 6.10 -12.89
N LYS A 103 13.42 6.59 -13.49
CA LYS A 103 14.28 7.62 -12.89
C LYS A 103 13.52 8.89 -12.52
N GLU A 104 12.57 9.32 -13.35
CA GLU A 104 11.71 10.49 -13.12
C GLU A 104 10.79 10.36 -11.91
N ASN A 105 10.53 9.12 -11.48
CA ASN A 105 9.68 8.81 -10.31
C ASN A 105 10.51 8.54 -9.04
N ARG A 106 11.85 8.66 -9.09
CA ARG A 106 12.73 8.43 -7.94
C ARG A 106 12.94 9.69 -7.10
N THR A 107 13.15 9.47 -5.81
CA THR A 107 13.68 10.47 -4.88
C THR A 107 15.17 10.71 -5.13
N GLN A 108 15.82 11.51 -4.29
CA GLN A 108 17.28 11.68 -4.29
C GLN A 108 18.04 10.50 -3.66
N ILE A 109 17.32 9.59 -3.00
CA ILE A 109 17.90 8.40 -2.35
C ILE A 109 18.31 7.40 -3.44
N ASN A 110 19.54 6.89 -3.38
CA ASN A 110 19.98 5.82 -4.28
C ASN A 110 19.65 4.43 -3.71
N VAL A 111 19.80 3.40 -4.55
CA VAL A 111 19.45 2.01 -4.19
C VAL A 111 20.17 1.52 -2.94
N LYS A 112 21.49 1.77 -2.82
CA LYS A 112 22.27 1.34 -1.64
C LYS A 112 21.80 2.03 -0.38
N GLN A 113 21.53 3.34 -0.44
CA GLN A 113 20.99 4.10 0.69
C GLN A 113 19.63 3.55 1.13
N ALA A 114 18.73 3.27 0.18
CA ALA A 114 17.41 2.72 0.51
C ALA A 114 17.53 1.35 1.20
N LEU A 115 18.42 0.47 0.70
CA LEU A 115 18.68 -0.85 1.30
C LEU A 115 19.31 -0.75 2.69
N ARG A 116 20.19 0.24 2.90
CA ARG A 116 20.79 0.52 4.22
C ARG A 116 19.74 0.94 5.24
N ILE A 117 18.80 1.81 4.84
CA ILE A 117 17.70 2.27 5.71
C ILE A 117 16.88 1.08 6.21
N VAL A 118 16.62 0.10 5.35
CA VAL A 118 15.81 -1.08 5.71
C VAL A 118 16.66 -2.28 6.19
N GLY A 119 18.00 -2.11 6.33
CA GLY A 119 18.90 -3.10 6.93
C GLY A 119 19.15 -4.35 6.07
N VAL A 120 19.22 -4.22 4.73
CA VAL A 120 19.52 -5.33 3.79
C VAL A 120 20.48 -4.88 2.68
N GLU A 121 21.43 -3.99 2.97
CA GLU A 121 22.38 -3.48 1.97
C GLU A 121 23.30 -4.60 1.42
N ASP A 122 23.64 -5.58 2.26
CA ASP A 122 24.43 -6.75 1.91
C ASP A 122 23.77 -7.64 0.85
N LYS A 123 22.46 -7.51 0.64
CA LYS A 123 21.67 -8.30 -0.32
C LYS A 123 21.56 -7.66 -1.70
N LEU A 124 22.22 -6.55 -1.96
CA LEU A 124 22.10 -5.79 -3.22
C LEU A 124 22.13 -6.65 -4.48
N ASN A 125 23.09 -7.58 -4.54
CA ASN A 125 23.34 -8.47 -5.68
C ASN A 125 22.68 -9.85 -5.55
N ALA A 126 22.00 -10.13 -4.43
CA ALA A 126 21.34 -11.41 -4.21
C ALA A 126 20.10 -11.52 -5.11
N LYS A 127 19.82 -12.73 -5.61
CA LYS A 127 18.55 -13.04 -6.28
C LYS A 127 17.42 -13.10 -5.25
N VAL A 128 16.26 -12.55 -5.60
CA VAL A 128 15.13 -12.43 -4.65
C VAL A 128 14.70 -13.79 -4.09
N TYR A 129 14.70 -14.86 -4.90
CA TYR A 129 14.34 -16.21 -4.44
C TYR A 129 15.28 -16.77 -3.35
N THR A 130 16.48 -16.19 -3.15
CA THR A 130 17.41 -16.60 -2.09
C THR A 130 17.16 -15.89 -0.76
N LEU A 131 16.26 -14.91 -0.73
CA LEU A 131 15.96 -14.10 0.45
C LEU A 131 14.88 -14.75 1.31
N SER A 132 15.01 -14.60 2.62
CA SER A 132 13.92 -14.89 3.55
C SER A 132 12.72 -13.96 3.32
N GLY A 133 11.51 -14.35 3.75
CA GLY A 133 10.31 -13.50 3.64
C GLY A 133 10.48 -12.12 4.28
N GLY A 134 11.16 -12.05 5.45
CA GLY A 134 11.45 -10.77 6.10
C GLY A 134 12.43 -9.89 5.31
N GLU A 135 13.43 -10.49 4.62
CA GLU A 135 14.33 -9.75 3.74
C GLU A 135 13.61 -9.25 2.49
N GLN A 136 12.76 -10.09 1.88
CA GLN A 136 11.93 -9.69 0.72
C GLN A 136 11.01 -8.52 1.09
N GLN A 137 10.38 -8.57 2.26
CA GLN A 137 9.53 -7.48 2.74
C GLN A 137 10.33 -6.18 2.93
N ARG A 138 11.55 -6.25 3.50
CA ARG A 138 12.42 -5.08 3.63
C ARG A 138 12.86 -4.54 2.26
N VAL A 139 13.11 -5.38 1.27
CA VAL A 139 13.35 -4.94 -0.12
C VAL A 139 12.11 -4.24 -0.70
N ALA A 140 10.91 -4.77 -0.44
CA ALA A 140 9.67 -4.11 -0.84
C ALA A 140 9.51 -2.73 -0.17
N LEU A 141 9.88 -2.59 1.10
CA LEU A 141 9.91 -1.30 1.81
C LEU A 141 10.95 -0.33 1.24
N ALA A 142 12.14 -0.82 0.80
CA ALA A 142 13.14 0.01 0.16
C ALA A 142 12.59 0.76 -1.07
N ARG A 143 11.62 0.17 -1.79
CA ARG A 143 10.92 0.82 -2.90
C ARG A 143 10.20 2.10 -2.48
N LEU A 144 9.67 2.17 -1.25
CA LEU A 144 8.96 3.35 -0.74
C LEU A 144 9.90 4.54 -0.53
N PHE A 145 11.16 4.29 -0.16
CA PHE A 145 12.18 5.34 -0.02
C PHE A 145 12.70 5.82 -1.38
N LEU A 146 12.82 4.92 -2.34
CA LEU A 146 13.28 5.24 -3.69
C LEU A 146 12.22 5.99 -4.49
N LYS A 147 10.95 5.68 -4.28
CA LYS A 147 9.85 6.21 -5.09
C LYS A 147 9.28 7.49 -4.49
N LYS A 148 9.10 8.50 -5.34
CA LYS A 148 8.29 9.66 -4.99
C LYS A 148 6.87 9.18 -4.77
N SER A 149 6.42 9.14 -3.50
CA SER A 149 5.06 8.75 -3.17
C SER A 149 4.57 9.63 -2.02
N GLU A 150 3.32 10.04 -2.09
CA GLU A 150 2.64 10.83 -1.07
C GLU A 150 1.68 9.95 -0.26
N ILE A 151 1.20 8.88 -0.89
CA ILE A 151 0.25 7.93 -0.34
C ILE A 151 0.92 6.56 -0.30
N ILE A 152 0.91 5.89 0.84
CA ILE A 152 1.37 4.52 1.02
C ILE A 152 0.16 3.63 1.26
N LEU A 153 -0.01 2.63 0.41
CA LEU A 153 -1.03 1.60 0.51
C LEU A 153 -0.37 0.29 0.90
N ALA A 154 -0.78 -0.34 2.00
CA ALA A 154 -0.19 -1.56 2.49
C ALA A 154 -1.25 -2.65 2.73
N ASP A 155 -1.13 -3.75 2.01
CA ASP A 155 -2.02 -4.91 2.08
C ASP A 155 -1.38 -5.98 2.96
N GLU A 156 -1.94 -6.20 4.17
CA GLU A 156 -1.45 -7.16 5.17
C GLU A 156 0.09 -7.12 5.32
N PRO A 157 0.69 -5.96 5.65
CA PRO A 157 2.14 -5.75 5.50
C PRO A 157 3.01 -6.64 6.39
N THR A 158 2.41 -7.30 7.39
CA THR A 158 3.12 -8.16 8.36
C THR A 158 2.62 -9.60 8.38
N GLY A 159 1.59 -9.94 7.60
CA GLY A 159 0.82 -11.18 7.74
C GLY A 159 1.60 -12.50 7.57
N SER A 160 2.78 -12.47 6.94
CA SER A 160 3.64 -13.64 6.76
C SER A 160 4.97 -13.55 7.52
N LEU A 161 5.11 -12.59 8.46
CA LEU A 161 6.35 -12.30 9.16
C LEU A 161 6.32 -12.77 10.62
N ASP A 162 7.49 -13.12 11.15
CA ASP A 162 7.67 -13.24 12.59
C ASP A 162 7.53 -11.87 13.28
N ARG A 163 7.30 -11.89 14.59
CA ARG A 163 7.05 -10.69 15.39
C ARG A 163 8.15 -9.63 15.27
N LYS A 164 9.42 -10.05 15.20
CA LYS A 164 10.56 -9.11 15.09
C LYS A 164 10.57 -8.39 13.74
N ASN A 165 10.38 -9.13 12.65
CA ASN A 165 10.31 -8.55 11.32
C ASN A 165 9.04 -7.70 11.15
N ALA A 166 7.91 -8.13 11.70
CA ALA A 166 6.66 -7.36 11.71
C ALA A 166 6.86 -5.98 12.37
N GLU A 167 7.53 -5.94 13.54
CA GLU A 167 7.83 -4.68 14.24
C GLU A 167 8.69 -3.74 13.39
N ILE A 168 9.75 -4.25 12.75
CA ILE A 168 10.61 -3.46 11.85
C ILE A 168 9.79 -2.85 10.70
N VAL A 169 8.91 -3.64 10.08
CA VAL A 169 8.04 -3.17 8.98
C VAL A 169 7.16 -2.03 9.46
N MET A 170 6.50 -2.19 10.62
CA MET A 170 5.61 -1.16 11.16
C MET A 170 6.36 0.12 11.52
N GLN A 171 7.54 0.02 12.16
CA GLN A 171 8.38 1.19 12.46
C GLN A 171 8.76 1.97 11.20
N ILE A 172 9.09 1.27 10.11
CA ILE A 172 9.40 1.91 8.82
C ILE A 172 8.17 2.63 8.25
N LEU A 173 7.00 2.00 8.27
CA LEU A 173 5.76 2.60 7.75
C LEU A 173 5.35 3.81 8.59
N GLU A 174 5.43 3.72 9.91
CA GLU A 174 5.17 4.83 10.85
C GLU A 174 6.17 5.98 10.67
N TYR A 175 7.44 5.66 10.46
CA TYR A 175 8.44 6.67 10.12
C TYR A 175 8.10 7.41 8.82
N LEU A 176 7.70 6.70 7.78
CA LEU A 176 7.28 7.32 6.52
C LEU A 176 6.02 8.19 6.70
N ASN A 177 5.07 7.77 7.56
CA ASN A 177 3.90 8.59 7.91
C ASN A 177 4.31 9.84 8.70
N SER A 178 5.27 9.75 9.63
CA SER A 178 5.78 10.91 10.37
C SER A 178 6.46 11.96 9.48
N LEU A 179 6.90 11.55 8.28
CA LEU A 179 7.41 12.46 7.23
C LEU A 179 6.28 13.11 6.41
N GLY A 180 5.02 13.00 6.84
CA GLY A 180 3.84 13.60 6.20
C GLY A 180 3.19 12.77 5.10
N LYS A 181 3.63 11.51 4.87
CA LYS A 181 2.96 10.63 3.91
C LYS A 181 1.65 10.10 4.50
N THR A 182 0.60 10.03 3.68
CA THR A 182 -0.65 9.36 4.04
C THR A 182 -0.43 7.85 4.05
N LEU A 183 -0.77 7.16 5.14
CA LEU A 183 -0.61 5.72 5.30
C LEU A 183 -1.98 5.06 5.41
N VAL A 184 -2.27 4.17 4.48
CA VAL A 184 -3.49 3.36 4.45
C VAL A 184 -3.11 1.89 4.53
N ILE A 185 -3.47 1.24 5.61
CA ILE A 185 -3.22 -0.19 5.82
C ILE A 185 -4.55 -0.93 5.80
N VAL A 186 -4.58 -2.09 5.17
CA VAL A 186 -5.65 -3.06 5.34
C VAL A 186 -5.09 -4.28 6.08
N THR A 187 -5.76 -4.68 7.15
CA THR A 187 -5.33 -5.82 7.97
C THR A 187 -6.44 -6.33 8.88
N HIS A 188 -6.30 -7.57 9.31
CA HIS A 188 -7.08 -8.15 10.40
C HIS A 188 -6.29 -8.18 11.74
N ASP A 189 -4.99 -7.82 11.73
CA ASP A 189 -4.11 -7.83 12.89
C ASP A 189 -4.52 -6.75 13.92
N PRO A 190 -4.86 -7.13 15.18
CA PRO A 190 -5.26 -6.19 16.22
C PRO A 190 -4.13 -5.25 16.64
N ASP A 191 -2.87 -5.69 16.61
CA ASP A 191 -1.73 -4.87 17.02
C ASP A 191 -1.53 -3.70 16.04
N ILE A 192 -1.71 -3.92 14.73
CA ILE A 192 -1.66 -2.86 13.73
C ILE A 192 -2.85 -1.91 13.86
N LYS A 193 -4.06 -2.43 14.13
CA LYS A 193 -5.24 -1.60 14.36
C LYS A 193 -5.04 -0.63 15.51
N MET A 194 -4.41 -1.07 16.63
CA MET A 194 -4.14 -0.20 17.78
C MET A 194 -3.14 0.93 17.47
N ARG A 195 -2.27 0.78 16.48
CA ARG A 195 -1.29 1.79 16.06
C ARG A 195 -1.90 2.86 15.14
N ALA A 196 -2.97 2.53 14.43
CA ALA A 196 -3.63 3.45 13.51
C ALA A 196 -4.32 4.59 14.26
N ARG A 197 -4.22 5.83 13.74
CA ARG A 197 -4.95 6.97 14.30
C ARG A 197 -6.46 6.83 14.11
N ARG A 198 -6.88 6.13 13.06
CA ARG A 198 -8.28 5.87 12.77
C ARG A 198 -8.46 4.47 12.16
N VAL A 199 -9.44 3.75 12.68
CA VAL A 199 -9.83 2.44 12.16
C VAL A 199 -11.22 2.56 11.54
N ILE A 200 -11.37 2.07 10.30
CA ILE A 200 -12.63 1.98 9.57
C ILE A 200 -12.93 0.50 9.39
N ASP A 201 -14.04 0.04 9.99
CA ASP A 201 -14.46 -1.34 9.88
C ASP A 201 -15.35 -1.51 8.63
N LEU A 202 -14.91 -2.34 7.69
CA LEU A 202 -15.64 -2.58 6.44
C LEU A 202 -16.94 -3.36 6.65
N MET A 203 -17.07 -4.13 7.74
CA MET A 203 -18.29 -4.86 8.07
C MET A 203 -19.42 -3.94 8.56
N ARG A 204 -19.08 -2.79 9.15
CA ARG A 204 -20.06 -1.80 9.64
C ARG A 204 -20.47 -0.78 8.58
N GLY A 205 -19.70 -0.64 7.52
CA GLY A 205 -19.97 0.31 6.43
C GLY A 205 -20.93 -0.20 5.34
N SER A 206 -21.28 -1.48 5.34
CA SER A 206 -22.14 -2.07 4.31
C SER A 206 -23.64 -2.06 4.62
N ASN A 207 -24.07 -1.46 5.74
CA ASN A 207 -25.51 -1.25 5.99
C ASN A 207 -25.74 -0.22 7.08
N ARG A 208 -26.31 0.94 6.72
CA ARG A 208 -27.43 1.61 7.38
C ARG A 208 -27.56 3.03 6.83
N GLY A 209 -28.41 3.19 5.87
CA GLY A 209 -29.15 4.38 5.55
C GLY A 209 -30.58 3.96 5.41
#